data_6947e1c78a776d4d0842e88e2b739075
#
_entry.id   6947e1c78a776d4d0842e88e2b739075
#
_cell.length_a   1.000
_cell.length_b   1.000
_cell.length_c   1.000
_cell.angle_alpha   90.00
_cell.angle_beta   90.00
_cell.angle_gamma   90.00
#
_symmetry.space_group_name_H-M   'P 1'
#
loop_
_entity.id
_entity.type
_entity.pdbx_description
1 polymer ?
#
loop_
_entity_poly.entity_id
_entity_poly.type
_entity_poly.pdbx_seq_one_letter_code
_entity_poly.pdbx_strand_id
1 'polypeptide(L)'
;MNKYPILYSYRRWPYAIRARMALLYTEVKVEIIEISLKNRPKELYKASKKGTVPVLITVDGLVIDESLEIMLWALKNNSEQ
;
A
#
# COMPACT_ATOMS: atom_id res chain seq x y z
N MET A 1 -12.07 0.83 -12.76
CA MET A 1 -11.35 -0.26 -12.08
C MET A 1 -9.86 -0.09 -12.23
N ASN A 2 -9.12 -0.23 -11.15
CA ASN A 2 -7.67 -0.12 -11.22
C ASN A 2 -7.07 -1.42 -11.74
N LYS A 3 -6.10 -1.30 -12.63
CA LYS A 3 -5.40 -2.44 -13.19
C LYS A 3 -4.48 -3.10 -12.18
N TYR A 4 -3.93 -2.32 -11.26
CA TYR A 4 -3.00 -2.78 -10.23
C TYR A 4 -3.50 -2.33 -8.86
N PRO A 5 -3.09 -3.02 -7.79
CA PRO A 5 -3.34 -2.50 -6.44
C PRO A 5 -2.71 -1.13 -6.27
N ILE A 6 -3.30 -0.32 -5.40
CA ILE A 6 -2.81 1.03 -5.11
C ILE A 6 -2.19 1.03 -3.72
N LEU A 7 -0.96 1.53 -3.61
CA LEU A 7 -0.31 1.71 -2.32
C LEU A 7 -0.15 3.20 -2.04
N TYR A 8 -0.84 3.68 -1.01
CA TYR A 8 -0.59 5.01 -0.49
C TYR A 8 0.62 4.95 0.43
N SER A 9 1.60 5.81 0.19
CA SER A 9 2.90 5.74 0.84
C SER A 9 3.43 7.14 1.14
N TYR A 10 4.32 7.21 2.12
CA TYR A 10 5.12 8.40 2.37
C TYR A 10 6.56 7.92 2.51
N ARG A 11 7.44 8.37 1.61
CA ARG A 11 8.78 7.79 1.46
C ARG A 11 9.66 7.87 2.69
N ARG A 12 9.38 8.80 3.61
CA ARG A 12 10.15 8.95 4.85
C ARG A 12 9.60 8.16 6.02
N TRP A 13 8.43 7.54 5.84
CA TRP A 13 7.76 6.81 6.91
C TRP A 13 8.24 5.36 6.95
N PRO A 14 8.88 4.91 8.06
CA PRO A 14 9.48 3.56 8.07
C PRO A 14 8.52 2.43 7.75
N TYR A 15 7.28 2.51 8.22
CA TYR A 15 6.30 1.46 7.95
C TYR A 15 5.93 1.42 6.47
N ALA A 16 5.83 2.57 5.83
CA ALA A 16 5.56 2.63 4.39
C ALA A 16 6.75 2.11 3.58
N ILE A 17 7.98 2.40 4.04
CA ILE A 17 9.19 1.88 3.42
C ILE A 17 9.20 0.35 3.46
N ARG A 18 8.88 -0.23 4.60
CA ARG A 18 8.83 -1.69 4.75
C ARG A 18 7.83 -2.32 3.79
N ALA A 19 6.64 -1.73 3.67
CA ALA A 19 5.62 -2.22 2.76
C ALA A 19 6.10 -2.17 1.31
N ARG A 20 6.71 -1.03 0.90
CA ARG A 20 7.24 -0.91 -0.46
C ARG A 20 8.35 -1.92 -0.74
N MET A 21 9.26 -2.11 0.22
CA MET A 21 10.35 -3.07 0.05
C MET A 21 9.83 -4.49 -0.11
N ALA A 22 8.83 -4.87 0.66
CA ALA A 22 8.21 -6.19 0.54
C ALA A 22 7.57 -6.38 -0.83
N LEU A 23 6.87 -5.36 -1.33
CA LEU A 23 6.23 -5.42 -2.65
C LEU A 23 7.27 -5.51 -3.76
N LEU A 24 8.38 -4.77 -3.64
CA LEU A 24 9.49 -4.87 -4.60
C LEU A 24 10.14 -6.26 -4.56
N TYR A 25 10.41 -6.75 -3.37
CA TYR A 25 11.05 -8.05 -3.20
C TYR A 25 10.20 -9.19 -3.80
N THR A 26 8.92 -9.13 -3.61
CA THR A 26 7.99 -10.15 -4.11
C THR A 26 7.58 -9.93 -5.57
N GLU A 27 8.02 -8.83 -6.17
CA GLU A 27 7.70 -8.45 -7.55
C GLU A 27 6.19 -8.28 -7.81
N VAL A 28 5.43 -7.99 -6.76
CA VAL A 28 4.01 -7.65 -6.91
C VAL A 28 3.91 -6.23 -7.42
N LYS A 29 3.30 -6.05 -8.59
CA LYS A 29 3.14 -4.74 -9.20
C LYS A 29 2.05 -3.95 -8.52
N VAL A 30 2.37 -2.74 -8.11
CA VAL A 30 1.40 -1.83 -7.49
C VAL A 30 1.61 -0.43 -8.07
N GLU A 31 0.56 0.37 -8.02
CA GLU A 31 0.65 1.80 -8.29
C GLU A 31 0.91 2.50 -6.96
N ILE A 32 2.05 3.16 -6.84
CA ILE A 32 2.41 3.86 -5.60
C ILE A 32 1.98 5.31 -5.71
N ILE A 33 1.16 5.75 -4.76
CA ILE A 33 0.76 7.15 -4.64
C ILE A 33 1.46 7.73 -3.43
N GLU A 34 2.42 8.60 -3.70
CA GLU A 34 3.14 9.30 -2.64
C GLU A 34 2.25 10.42 -2.10
N ILE A 35 2.03 10.44 -0.79
CA ILE A 35 1.24 11.50 -0.16
C ILE A 35 2.13 12.58 0.45
N SER A 36 1.53 13.74 0.69
CA SER A 36 2.13 14.79 1.51
C SER A 36 1.42 14.81 2.86
N LEU A 37 2.18 14.96 3.94
CA LEU A 37 1.60 15.04 5.28
C LEU A 37 0.65 16.24 5.43
N LYS A 38 0.87 17.28 4.62
CA LYS A 38 0.01 18.47 4.64
C LYS A 38 -1.24 18.32 3.80
N ASN A 39 -1.23 17.39 2.84
CA ASN A 39 -2.26 17.33 1.80
C ASN A 39 -2.60 15.88 1.50
N ARG A 40 -3.26 15.23 2.46
CA ARG A 40 -3.66 13.83 2.31
C ARG A 40 -4.91 13.74 1.45
N PRO A 41 -4.92 12.87 0.41
CA PRO A 41 -6.08 12.76 -0.46
C PRO A 41 -7.31 12.20 0.27
N LYS A 42 -8.48 12.58 -0.18
CA LYS A 42 -9.75 12.11 0.40
C LYS A 42 -9.87 10.60 0.30
N GLU A 43 -9.37 10.03 -0.78
CA GLU A 43 -9.40 8.58 -1.02
C GLU A 43 -8.67 7.81 0.08
N LEU A 44 -7.61 8.40 0.62
CA LEU A 44 -6.88 7.79 1.73
C LEU A 44 -7.78 7.67 2.97
N TYR A 45 -8.51 8.73 3.30
CA TYR A 45 -9.41 8.71 4.45
C TYR A 45 -10.61 7.79 4.23
N LYS A 46 -11.07 7.65 3.00
CA LYS A 46 -12.14 6.69 2.68
C LYS A 46 -11.67 5.26 2.87
N ALA A 47 -10.41 4.98 2.53
CA ALA A 47 -9.85 3.66 2.68
C ALA A 47 -9.46 3.35 4.12
N SER A 48 -8.89 4.34 4.82
CA SER A 48 -8.47 4.19 6.20
C SER A 48 -8.83 5.44 6.99
N LYS A 49 -9.69 5.29 7.98
CA LYS A 49 -10.15 6.41 8.81
C LYS A 49 -9.03 7.10 9.56
N LYS A 50 -7.96 6.38 9.84
CA LYS A 50 -6.78 6.94 10.52
C LYS A 50 -6.06 7.95 9.64
N GLY A 51 -6.20 7.85 8.31
CA GLY A 51 -5.46 8.69 7.38
C GLY A 51 -3.96 8.48 7.42
N THR A 52 -3.50 7.37 7.98
CA THR A 52 -2.08 7.02 8.08
C THR A 52 -1.67 6.12 6.92
N VAL A 53 -0.38 6.08 6.62
CA VAL A 53 0.18 5.21 5.61
C VAL A 53 1.14 4.21 6.25
N PRO A 54 1.37 3.04 5.65
CA PRO A 54 0.90 2.63 4.31
C PRO A 54 -0.54 2.16 4.30
N VAL A 55 -1.21 2.31 3.16
CA VAL A 55 -2.53 1.71 2.91
C VAL A 55 -2.49 1.08 1.53
N LEU A 56 -2.79 -0.20 1.46
CA LEU A 56 -2.89 -0.93 0.20
C LEU A 56 -4.35 -1.18 -0.12
N ILE A 57 -4.75 -0.86 -1.34
CA ILE A 57 -6.08 -1.19 -1.84
C ILE A 57 -5.90 -2.15 -3.00
N THR A 58 -6.39 -3.38 -2.84
CA THR A 58 -6.28 -4.40 -3.89
C THR A 58 -7.21 -4.11 -5.04
N VAL A 59 -7.03 -4.82 -6.16
CA VAL A 59 -7.85 -4.57 -7.36
C VAL A 59 -9.32 -4.90 -7.12
N ASP A 60 -9.62 -5.79 -6.19
CA ASP A 60 -11.00 -6.14 -5.81
C ASP A 60 -11.53 -5.33 -4.62
N GLY A 61 -10.81 -4.30 -4.20
CA GLY A 61 -11.28 -3.34 -3.21
C GLY A 61 -10.97 -3.65 -1.77
N LEU A 62 -10.21 -4.72 -1.49
CA LEU A 62 -9.78 -5.02 -0.13
C LEU A 62 -8.79 -3.96 0.35
N VAL A 63 -9.00 -3.45 1.56
CA VAL A 63 -8.13 -2.45 2.17
C VAL A 63 -7.26 -3.12 3.24
N ILE A 64 -5.95 -2.91 3.13
CA ILE A 64 -4.98 -3.42 4.10
C ILE A 64 -4.16 -2.22 4.57
N ASP A 65 -4.28 -1.87 5.84
CA ASP A 65 -3.69 -0.65 6.38
C ASP A 65 -2.62 -0.86 7.46
N GLU A 66 -2.19 -2.10 7.64
CA GLU A 66 -1.07 -2.41 8.53
C GLU A 66 0.12 -2.89 7.72
N SER A 67 1.31 -2.33 7.99
CA SER A 67 2.50 -2.66 7.20
C SER A 67 2.82 -4.16 7.21
N LEU A 68 2.71 -4.80 8.36
CA LEU A 68 2.98 -6.23 8.46
C LEU A 68 2.00 -7.04 7.60
N GLU A 69 0.72 -6.68 7.61
CA GLU A 69 -0.29 -7.37 6.81
C GLU A 69 -0.07 -7.15 5.31
N ILE A 70 0.39 -5.95 4.92
CA ILE A 70 0.75 -5.70 3.52
C ILE A 70 1.92 -6.59 3.13
N MET A 71 2.92 -6.73 4.00
CA MET A 71 4.07 -7.61 3.74
C MET A 71 3.63 -9.06 3.58
N LEU A 72 2.75 -9.54 4.44
CA LEU A 72 2.22 -10.90 4.36
C LEU A 72 1.40 -11.09 3.08
N TRP A 73 0.59 -10.11 2.73
CA TRP A 73 -0.17 -10.14 1.48
C TRP A 73 0.77 -10.21 0.27
N ALA A 74 1.85 -9.43 0.29
CA ALA A 74 2.84 -9.44 -0.78
C ALA A 74 3.49 -10.81 -0.94
N LEU A 75 3.87 -11.42 0.17
CA LEU A 75 4.46 -12.76 0.15
C LEU A 75 3.49 -13.80 -0.40
N LYS A 76 2.22 -13.70 -0.02
CA LYS A 76 1.18 -14.62 -0.50
C LYS A 76 0.94 -14.46 -2.00
N ASN A 77 1.13 -13.25 -2.53
CA ASN A 77 0.88 -12.94 -3.94
C ASN A 77 2.17 -12.84 -4.76
N ASN A 78 3.25 -13.45 -4.26
CA ASN A 78 4.54 -13.46 -4.95
C ASN A 78 4.39 -14.05 -6.34
N SER A 79 4.92 -13.35 -7.35
CA SER A 79 4.82 -13.76 -8.73
C SER A 79 5.63 -15.02 -9.07
N GLU A 80 6.53 -15.42 -8.20
CA GLU A 80 7.34 -16.62 -8.40
C GLU A 80 6.65 -17.93 -8.03
N GLN A 81 5.45 -17.85 -7.50
CA GLN A 81 4.70 -19.06 -7.16
C GLN A 81 4.08 -19.73 -8.37
#